data_ef059dfc5cfba96ff697d90057e204ee
#
_entry.id   ef059dfc5cfba96ff697d90057e204ee
#
_cell.length_a   1.000
_cell.length_b   1.000
_cell.length_c   1.000
_cell.angle_alpha   90.00
_cell.angle_beta   90.00
_cell.angle_gamma   90.00
#
_symmetry.space_group_name_H-M   'P 1'
#
loop_
_entity.id
_entity.type
_entity.pdbx_description
1 polymer ?
#
loop_
_entity_poly.entity_id
_entity_poly.type
_entity_poly.pdbx_seq_one_letter_code
_entity_poly.pdbx_strand_id
1 'polypeptide(L)'
;DYPTPDGTGVRDYIHVCDLASGHVAALNWMNGKTGVEIFNLGTGTGTSVLEVVAAFSKACGKELPYVIRERRAGDIAANWCDASKAERMMGWKAQYDIADMCRDSWNWQSHNPNGFADAE
;
A
#
# COMPACT_ATOMS: atom_id res chain seq x y z
N ASP A 1 1.18 -5.40 20.70
CA ASP A 1 1.94 -4.78 21.78
C ASP A 1 3.12 -3.93 21.27
N TYR A 2 3.06 -3.44 20.02
CA TYR A 2 4.04 -2.47 19.50
C TYR A 2 3.84 -1.10 20.16
N PRO A 3 4.89 -0.27 20.27
CA PRO A 3 4.77 1.12 20.75
C PRO A 3 4.16 2.02 19.65
N THR A 4 2.95 1.71 19.25
CA THR A 4 2.12 2.41 18.26
C THR A 4 0.78 2.77 18.90
N PRO A 5 -0.02 3.69 18.32
CA PRO A 5 -1.25 4.15 18.96
C PRO A 5 -2.25 3.05 19.34
N ASP A 6 -2.35 1.98 18.54
CA ASP A 6 -3.27 0.86 18.76
C ASP A 6 -2.57 -0.48 19.06
N GLY A 7 -1.25 -0.46 19.22
CA GLY A 7 -0.43 -1.63 19.53
C GLY A 7 -0.16 -2.55 18.35
N THR A 8 -0.61 -2.22 17.14
CA THR A 8 -0.33 -3.00 15.92
C THR A 8 0.75 -2.35 15.05
N GLY A 9 1.34 -3.10 14.14
CA GLY A 9 2.38 -2.60 13.26
C GLY A 9 1.87 -1.53 12.29
N VAL A 10 2.67 -0.50 12.05
CA VAL A 10 2.35 0.60 11.12
C VAL A 10 3.18 0.46 9.85
N ARG A 11 2.54 0.56 8.69
CA ARG A 11 3.17 0.42 7.36
C ARG A 11 2.67 1.49 6.41
N ASP A 12 3.47 1.77 5.37
CA ASP A 12 3.04 2.56 4.22
C ASP A 12 2.41 1.63 3.19
N TYR A 13 1.09 1.65 3.13
CA TYR A 13 0.34 0.93 2.10
C TYR A 13 0.25 1.80 0.85
N ILE A 14 0.50 1.22 -0.31
CA ILE A 14 0.42 1.91 -1.59
C ILE A 14 -0.58 1.19 -2.51
N HIS A 15 -1.41 1.97 -3.20
CA HIS A 15 -2.33 1.44 -4.20
C HIS A 15 -1.56 0.87 -5.39
N VAL A 16 -2.00 -0.28 -5.94
CA VAL A 16 -1.34 -0.93 -7.08
C VAL A 16 -1.26 -0.01 -8.31
N CYS A 17 -2.27 0.82 -8.54
CA CYS A 17 -2.25 1.80 -9.63
C CYS A 17 -1.20 2.89 -9.40
N ASP A 18 -1.01 3.35 -8.17
CA ASP A 18 0.07 4.29 -7.84
C ASP A 18 1.44 3.64 -8.04
N LEU A 19 1.61 2.41 -7.59
CA LEU A 19 2.84 1.68 -7.81
C LEU A 19 3.14 1.52 -9.31
N ALA A 20 2.14 1.15 -10.10
CA ALA A 20 2.27 1.03 -11.56
C ALA A 20 2.62 2.37 -12.22
N SER A 21 1.92 3.45 -11.85
CA SER A 21 2.21 4.80 -12.36
C SER A 21 3.63 5.27 -12.00
N GLY A 22 4.11 4.90 -10.81
CA GLY A 22 5.49 5.17 -10.39
C GLY A 22 6.53 4.47 -11.26
N HIS A 23 6.26 3.23 -11.67
CA HIS A 23 7.13 2.52 -12.62
C HIS A 23 7.14 3.20 -13.99
N VAL A 24 5.97 3.64 -14.50
CA VAL A 24 5.89 4.38 -15.77
C VAL A 24 6.62 5.71 -15.67
N ALA A 25 6.47 6.44 -14.57
CA ALA A 25 7.21 7.68 -14.33
C ALA A 25 8.74 7.45 -14.32
N ALA A 26 9.18 6.36 -13.69
CA ALA A 26 10.60 6.00 -13.67
C ALA A 26 11.13 5.67 -15.08
N LEU A 27 10.39 4.91 -15.88
CA LEU A 27 10.77 4.62 -17.28
C LEU A 27 10.90 5.90 -18.11
N ASN A 28 9.95 6.81 -17.98
CA ASN A 28 9.99 8.10 -18.67
C ASN A 28 11.19 8.96 -18.21
N TRP A 29 11.46 8.95 -16.90
CA TRP A 29 12.59 9.69 -16.33
C TRP A 29 13.95 9.14 -16.75
N MET A 30 14.06 7.81 -16.92
CA MET A 30 15.30 7.13 -17.35
C MET A 30 15.69 7.47 -18.78
N ASN A 31 14.76 7.90 -19.62
CA ASN A 31 15.02 8.14 -21.04
C ASN A 31 16.19 9.11 -21.25
N GLY A 32 17.22 8.66 -21.98
CA GLY A 32 18.43 9.42 -22.23
C GLY A 32 19.39 9.54 -21.03
N LYS A 33 19.15 8.83 -19.93
CA LYS A 33 20.03 8.82 -18.75
C LYS A 33 20.78 7.49 -18.65
N THR A 34 21.95 7.54 -18.02
CA THR A 34 22.79 6.36 -17.71
C THR A 34 23.06 6.27 -16.22
N GLY A 35 23.42 5.08 -15.75
CA GLY A 35 23.73 4.84 -14.35
C GLY A 35 22.56 4.22 -13.58
N VAL A 36 22.65 4.26 -12.25
CA VAL A 36 21.65 3.72 -11.32
C VAL A 36 21.11 4.87 -10.47
N GLU A 37 19.79 4.91 -10.32
CA GLU A 37 19.13 5.86 -9.43
C GLU A 37 18.09 5.11 -8.58
N ILE A 38 17.93 5.52 -7.33
CA ILE A 38 17.05 4.87 -6.36
C ILE A 38 15.92 5.83 -5.98
N PHE A 39 14.69 5.35 -6.08
CA PHE A 39 13.48 6.06 -5.68
C PHE A 39 12.65 5.21 -4.73
N ASN A 40 12.16 5.83 -3.66
CA ASN A 40 11.09 5.26 -2.84
C ASN A 40 9.75 5.64 -3.45
N LEU A 41 8.83 4.66 -3.51
CA LEU A 41 7.44 4.86 -3.90
C LEU A 41 6.54 4.48 -2.72
N GLY A 42 5.70 5.40 -2.29
CA GLY A 42 4.77 5.22 -1.18
C GLY A 42 3.93 6.47 -0.99
N THR A 43 3.02 6.42 -0.03
CA THR A 43 2.15 7.55 0.30
C THR A 43 2.81 8.55 1.27
N GLY A 44 3.85 8.11 1.98
CA GLY A 44 4.44 8.86 3.09
C GLY A 44 3.58 8.85 4.35
N THR A 45 2.52 8.04 4.39
CA THR A 45 1.58 7.94 5.50
C THR A 45 1.64 6.55 6.11
N GLY A 46 1.92 6.47 7.41
CA GLY A 46 1.85 5.22 8.14
C GLY A 46 0.41 4.89 8.54
N THR A 47 -0.05 3.69 8.21
CA THR A 47 -1.36 3.17 8.61
C THR A 47 -1.17 1.90 9.42
N SER A 48 -1.86 1.75 10.55
CA SER A 48 -1.80 0.57 11.40
C SER A 48 -2.61 -0.60 10.82
N VAL A 49 -2.32 -1.81 11.28
CA VAL A 49 -3.11 -2.99 10.85
C VAL A 49 -4.58 -2.87 11.26
N LEU A 50 -4.88 -2.36 12.46
CA LEU A 50 -6.27 -2.18 12.90
C LEU A 50 -6.98 -1.08 12.11
N GLU A 51 -6.29 -0.02 11.71
CA GLU A 51 -6.85 1.00 10.80
C GLU A 51 -7.19 0.40 9.43
N VAL A 52 -6.33 -0.48 8.88
CA VAL A 52 -6.63 -1.21 7.64
C VAL A 52 -7.86 -2.11 7.81
N VAL A 53 -7.96 -2.87 8.92
CA VAL A 53 -9.14 -3.71 9.21
C VAL A 53 -10.41 -2.87 9.28
N ALA A 54 -10.36 -1.71 9.93
CA ALA A 54 -11.51 -0.80 10.03
C ALA A 54 -11.89 -0.22 8.64
N ALA A 55 -10.91 0.22 7.85
CA ALA A 55 -11.15 0.72 6.50
C ALA A 55 -11.74 -0.36 5.58
N PHE A 56 -11.22 -1.58 5.67
CA PHE A 56 -11.73 -2.70 4.88
C PHE A 56 -13.14 -3.13 5.32
N SER A 57 -13.42 -3.16 6.64
CA SER A 57 -14.77 -3.39 7.16
C SER A 57 -15.77 -2.40 6.60
N LYS A 58 -15.38 -1.12 6.52
CA LYS A 58 -16.20 -0.07 5.91
C LYS A 58 -16.42 -0.30 4.42
N ALA A 59 -15.38 -0.68 3.68
CA ALA A 59 -15.45 -0.93 2.25
C ALA A 59 -16.36 -2.11 1.89
N CYS A 60 -16.33 -3.20 2.67
CA CYS A 60 -17.16 -4.39 2.44
C CYS A 60 -18.54 -4.34 3.12
N GLY A 61 -18.83 -3.31 3.93
CA GLY A 61 -20.11 -3.13 4.62
C GLY A 61 -20.39 -4.13 5.74
N LYS A 62 -19.37 -4.79 6.27
CA LYS A 62 -19.47 -5.77 7.37
C LYS A 62 -18.24 -5.73 8.25
N GLU A 63 -18.40 -6.05 9.51
CA GLU A 63 -17.28 -6.21 10.43
C GLU A 63 -16.42 -7.42 10.02
N LEU A 64 -15.12 -7.21 9.94
CA LEU A 64 -14.15 -8.25 9.62
C LEU A 64 -13.63 -8.87 10.93
N PRO A 65 -13.75 -10.19 11.11
CA PRO A 65 -13.15 -10.86 12.25
C PRO A 65 -11.63 -10.85 12.14
N TYR A 66 -10.96 -10.63 13.26
CA TYR A 66 -9.50 -10.75 13.36
C TYR A 66 -9.07 -11.41 14.65
N VAL A 67 -7.84 -11.87 14.71
CA VAL A 67 -7.24 -12.50 15.89
C VAL A 67 -5.88 -11.87 16.15
N ILE A 68 -5.66 -11.45 17.39
CA ILE A 68 -4.35 -10.99 17.84
C ILE A 68 -3.43 -12.21 18.01
N ARG A 69 -2.24 -12.11 17.42
CA ARG A 69 -1.19 -13.12 17.50
C ARG A 69 0.10 -12.51 18.05
N GLU A 70 1.04 -13.35 18.41
CA GLU A 70 2.38 -12.94 18.79
C GLU A 70 3.09 -12.25 17.61
N ARG A 71 4.08 -11.41 17.91
CA ARG A 71 4.92 -10.74 16.91
C ARG A 71 5.67 -11.76 16.07
N ARG A 72 5.75 -11.50 14.79
CA ARG A 72 6.65 -12.25 13.90
C ARG A 72 8.09 -11.78 14.12
N ALA A 73 9.04 -12.70 14.03
CA ALA A 73 10.47 -12.36 14.13
C ALA A 73 10.85 -11.38 12.98
N GLY A 74 11.55 -10.31 13.33
CA GLY A 74 12.00 -9.29 12.39
C GLY A 74 10.99 -8.18 12.08
N ASP A 75 9.75 -8.25 12.60
CA ASP A 75 8.79 -7.16 12.44
C ASP A 75 9.20 -5.94 13.28
N ILE A 76 9.22 -4.77 12.65
CA ILE A 76 9.42 -3.48 13.30
C ILE A 76 8.09 -2.80 13.60
N ALA A 77 8.06 -1.94 14.63
CA ALA A 77 6.84 -1.29 15.06
C ALA A 77 6.20 -0.40 13.99
N ALA A 78 7.01 0.40 13.30
CA ALA A 78 6.53 1.35 12.31
C ALA A 78 7.53 1.54 11.18
N ASN A 79 7.03 1.65 9.94
CA ASN A 79 7.81 1.98 8.77
C ASN A 79 6.91 2.62 7.69
N TRP A 80 7.34 3.77 7.21
CA TRP A 80 6.78 4.44 6.02
C TRP A 80 7.88 5.17 5.26
N CYS A 81 7.67 5.44 3.99
CA CYS A 81 8.71 6.01 3.15
C CYS A 81 8.65 7.54 3.07
N ASP A 82 9.78 8.13 2.68
CA ASP A 82 9.82 9.47 2.11
C ASP A 82 9.92 9.37 0.58
N ALA A 83 8.84 9.72 -0.11
CA ALA A 83 8.75 9.71 -1.57
C ALA A 83 9.07 11.09 -2.20
N SER A 84 9.54 12.05 -1.43
CA SER A 84 9.78 13.43 -1.91
C SER A 84 10.78 13.51 -3.07
N LYS A 85 11.74 12.59 -3.15
CA LYS A 85 12.66 12.49 -4.27
C LYS A 85 11.95 12.10 -5.57
N ALA A 86 11.01 11.16 -5.51
CA ALA A 86 10.21 10.75 -6.66
C ALA A 86 9.35 11.93 -7.16
N GLU A 87 8.74 12.67 -6.25
CA GLU A 87 7.96 13.86 -6.59
C GLU A 87 8.82 14.92 -7.29
N ARG A 88 9.98 15.27 -6.72
CA ARG A 88 10.86 16.31 -7.30
C ARG A 88 11.48 15.91 -8.63
N MET A 89 11.90 14.65 -8.80
CA MET A 89 12.71 14.24 -9.96
C MET A 89 11.89 13.62 -11.08
N MET A 90 10.79 12.94 -10.74
CA MET A 90 9.94 12.25 -11.71
C MET A 90 8.55 12.89 -11.85
N GLY A 91 8.19 13.86 -10.98
CA GLY A 91 6.85 14.43 -10.91
C GLY A 91 5.80 13.44 -10.42
N TRP A 92 6.23 12.35 -9.74
CA TRP A 92 5.33 11.30 -9.29
C TRP A 92 4.95 11.48 -7.82
N LYS A 93 3.67 11.31 -7.53
CA LYS A 93 3.10 11.30 -6.19
C LYS A 93 1.93 10.32 -6.12
N ALA A 94 1.82 9.58 -5.02
CA ALA A 94 0.66 8.72 -4.77
C ALA A 94 -0.64 9.53 -4.73
N GLN A 95 -1.71 9.00 -5.35
CA GLN A 95 -2.99 9.67 -5.53
C GLN A 95 -4.11 9.02 -4.70
N TYR A 96 -3.96 7.75 -4.33
CA TYR A 96 -4.98 6.96 -3.66
C TYR A 96 -4.68 6.80 -2.17
N ASP A 97 -5.72 6.83 -1.36
CA ASP A 97 -5.64 6.60 0.07
C ASP A 97 -6.02 5.16 0.47
N ILE A 98 -6.00 4.87 1.77
CA ILE A 98 -6.33 3.54 2.29
C ILE A 98 -7.80 3.16 2.02
N ALA A 99 -8.72 4.12 1.96
CA ALA A 99 -10.12 3.85 1.66
C ALA A 99 -10.29 3.42 0.20
N ASP A 100 -9.57 4.06 -0.73
CA ASP A 100 -9.53 3.67 -2.14
C ASP A 100 -8.96 2.26 -2.30
N MET A 101 -7.83 1.96 -1.64
CA MET A 101 -7.20 0.64 -1.68
C MET A 101 -8.15 -0.46 -1.21
N CYS A 102 -8.83 -0.24 -0.09
CA CYS A 102 -9.78 -1.22 0.45
C CYS A 102 -11.01 -1.38 -0.43
N ARG A 103 -11.56 -0.28 -0.96
CA ARG A 103 -12.72 -0.31 -1.88
C ARG A 103 -12.39 -1.10 -3.15
N ASP A 104 -11.27 -0.81 -3.78
CA ASP A 104 -10.91 -1.41 -5.06
C ASP A 104 -10.49 -2.87 -4.89
N SER A 105 -9.79 -3.21 -3.80
CA SER A 105 -9.49 -4.60 -3.43
C SER A 105 -10.78 -5.40 -3.18
N TRP A 106 -11.75 -4.82 -2.46
CA TRP A 106 -13.03 -5.48 -2.22
C TRP A 106 -13.85 -5.63 -3.49
N ASN A 107 -13.89 -4.60 -4.32
CA ASN A 107 -14.56 -4.66 -5.62
C ASN A 107 -14.02 -5.82 -6.46
N TRP A 108 -12.70 -5.95 -6.58
CA TRP A 108 -12.10 -7.08 -7.30
C TRP A 108 -12.43 -8.43 -6.65
N GLN A 109 -12.21 -8.57 -5.35
CA GLN A 109 -12.40 -9.85 -4.64
C GLN A 109 -13.86 -10.31 -4.66
N SER A 110 -14.81 -9.39 -4.54
CA SER A 110 -16.24 -9.73 -4.55
C SER A 110 -16.73 -10.23 -5.92
N HIS A 111 -16.10 -9.79 -7.00
CA HIS A 111 -16.41 -10.25 -8.37
C HIS A 111 -15.57 -11.47 -8.78
N ASN A 112 -14.47 -11.74 -8.09
CA ASN A 112 -13.54 -12.81 -8.40
C ASN A 112 -13.23 -13.65 -7.14
N PRO A 113 -14.24 -14.30 -6.51
CA PRO A 113 -14.06 -14.98 -5.24
C PRO A 113 -13.04 -16.13 -5.30
N ASN A 114 -12.88 -16.73 -6.47
CA ASN A 114 -11.95 -17.84 -6.73
C ASN A 114 -10.68 -17.40 -7.50
N GLY A 115 -10.43 -16.09 -7.61
CA GLY A 115 -9.33 -15.55 -8.42
C GLY A 115 -9.73 -15.41 -9.89
N PHE A 116 -8.74 -15.43 -10.77
CA PHE A 116 -9.01 -15.47 -12.22
C PHE A 116 -9.65 -16.79 -12.59
N ALA A 117 -10.66 -16.75 -13.48
CA ALA A 117 -11.14 -17.96 -14.11
C ALA A 117 -9.97 -18.57 -14.92
N ASP A 118 -9.79 -19.88 -14.79
CA ASP A 118 -8.84 -20.59 -15.66
C ASP A 118 -9.22 -20.25 -17.11
N ALA A 119 -8.23 -19.75 -17.87
CA ALA A 119 -8.40 -19.57 -19.29
C ALA A 119 -8.57 -20.97 -19.90
N GLU A 120 -9.78 -21.27 -20.40
CA GLU A 120 -10.03 -22.45 -21.22
C GLU A 120 -9.22 -22.42 -22.52
#